data_2340365ab1461254a6ee55d61a82b108
#
_entry.id   2340365ab1461254a6ee55d61a82b108
#
_cell.length_a   1.000
_cell.length_b   1.000
_cell.length_c   1.000
_cell.angle_alpha   90.00
_cell.angle_beta   90.00
_cell.angle_gamma   90.00
#
_symmetry.space_group_name_H-M   'P 1'
#
loop_
_entity.id
_entity.type
_entity.pdbx_description
1 polymer ?
#
loop_
_entity_poly.entity_id
_entity_poly.type
_entity_poly.pdbx_seq_one_letter_code
_entity_poly.pdbx_strand_id
1 'polypeptide(L)'
;MAKILVYNNNTNRMETYYRGEDQPMPYNSNGTLRVREFRGASRSGLLWTDRRAMEAWNSFRYIYGRPIYVGFAFRRPWEGGHSNLSQHYAGLAFDVRSKLRWSRKNCYAKFSDKYWYMELCRTK
;
A
#
# COMPACT_ATOMS: atom_id res chain seq x y z
N MET A 1 14.78 11.78 2.56
CA MET A 1 13.58 11.60 3.39
C MET A 1 12.35 11.84 2.53
N ALA A 2 11.37 10.99 2.61
CA ALA A 2 10.16 11.13 1.82
C ALA A 2 9.13 11.99 2.53
N LYS A 3 8.41 12.80 1.77
CA LYS A 3 7.22 13.50 2.24
C LYS A 3 6.01 12.64 1.88
N ILE A 4 5.18 12.35 2.87
CA ILE A 4 4.07 11.43 2.70
C ILE A 4 2.77 12.11 3.11
N LEU A 5 1.83 12.14 2.19
CA LEU A 5 0.50 12.67 2.45
C LEU A 5 -0.44 11.50 2.73
N VAL A 6 -1.15 11.56 3.82
CA VAL A 6 -2.10 10.51 4.20
C VAL A 6 -3.46 11.15 4.44
N TYR A 7 -4.44 10.72 3.67
CA TYR A 7 -5.80 11.16 3.91
C TYR A 7 -6.38 10.42 5.12
N ASN A 8 -6.89 11.19 6.07
CA ASN A 8 -7.56 10.67 7.25
C ASN A 8 -9.07 10.90 7.09
N ASN A 9 -9.80 9.83 6.83
CA ASN A 9 -11.24 9.91 6.59
C ASN A 9 -12.06 10.24 7.84
N ASN A 10 -11.48 10.05 9.04
CA ASN A 10 -12.17 10.40 10.29
C ASN A 10 -12.22 11.90 10.51
N THR A 11 -11.17 12.59 10.11
CA THR A 11 -11.06 14.04 10.27
C THR A 11 -11.33 14.80 8.98
N ASN A 12 -11.41 14.07 7.86
CA ASN A 12 -11.53 14.64 6.51
C ASN A 12 -10.38 15.59 6.20
N ARG A 13 -9.17 15.24 6.61
CA ARG A 13 -7.97 16.06 6.43
C ARG A 13 -6.85 15.26 5.84
N MET A 14 -5.97 15.97 5.12
CA MET A 14 -4.73 15.43 4.62
C MET A 14 -3.65 15.67 5.67
N GLU A 15 -3.01 14.61 6.10
CA GLU A 15 -1.91 14.68 7.06
C GLU A 15 -0.59 14.59 6.32
N THR A 16 0.43 15.24 6.85
CA THR A 16 1.76 15.25 6.24
C THR A 16 2.77 14.62 7.18
N TYR A 17 3.56 13.69 6.65
CA TYR A 17 4.61 13.01 7.39
C TYR A 17 5.92 13.08 6.63
N TYR A 18 7.02 13.06 7.36
CA TYR A 18 8.36 12.95 6.79
C TYR A 18 9.02 11.71 7.36
N ARG A 19 9.40 10.79 6.48
CA ARG A 19 9.96 9.51 6.90
C ARG A 19 11.19 9.16 6.06
N GLY A 20 12.15 8.51 6.70
CA GLY A 20 13.27 7.91 6.00
C GLY A 20 12.84 6.63 5.30
N GLU A 21 13.69 6.15 4.39
CA GLU A 21 13.38 4.98 3.54
C GLU A 21 13.19 3.70 4.34
N ASP A 22 13.88 3.57 5.46
CA ASP A 22 13.81 2.37 6.30
C ASP A 22 12.77 2.46 7.41
N GLN A 23 12.11 3.60 7.52
CA GLN A 23 11.08 3.79 8.52
C GLN A 23 9.74 3.22 8.03
N PRO A 24 8.88 2.80 8.95
CA PRO A 24 7.53 2.35 8.56
C PRO A 24 6.72 3.48 7.96
N MET A 25 5.79 3.12 7.09
CA MET A 25 4.79 4.07 6.61
C MET A 25 3.93 4.56 7.78
N PRO A 26 3.40 5.80 7.69
CA PRO A 26 2.42 6.27 8.67
C PRO A 26 1.27 5.27 8.80
N TYR A 27 0.76 5.11 10.00
CA TYR A 27 -0.31 4.16 10.32
C TYR A 27 0.04 2.67 10.15
N ASN A 28 1.25 2.35 9.76
CA ASN A 28 1.72 0.98 9.76
C ASN A 28 2.21 0.62 11.16
N SER A 29 1.26 0.39 12.06
CA SER A 29 1.53 0.23 13.50
C SER A 29 2.36 -1.00 13.83
N ASN A 30 2.31 -2.03 13.01
CA ASN A 30 3.11 -3.23 13.23
C ASN A 30 4.49 -3.18 12.58
N GLY A 31 4.85 -2.06 11.95
CA GLY A 31 6.18 -1.85 11.41
C GLY A 31 6.57 -2.76 10.25
N THR A 32 5.59 -3.25 9.50
CA THR A 32 5.82 -4.28 8.48
C THR A 32 5.87 -3.74 7.05
N LEU A 33 5.66 -2.44 6.86
CA LEU A 33 5.68 -1.81 5.54
C LEU A 33 6.56 -0.57 5.60
N ARG A 34 7.75 -0.68 5.04
CA ARG A 34 8.69 0.45 5.02
C ARG A 34 8.37 1.40 3.88
N VAL A 35 8.79 2.65 4.03
CA VAL A 35 8.62 3.66 2.99
C VAL A 35 9.18 3.17 1.65
N ARG A 36 10.38 2.58 1.65
CA ARG A 36 10.97 2.07 0.40
C ARG A 36 10.13 1.00 -0.26
N GLU A 37 9.48 0.17 0.52
CA GLU A 37 8.63 -0.89 -0.01
C GLU A 37 7.36 -0.32 -0.63
N PHE A 38 6.81 0.69 -0.02
CA PHE A 38 5.63 1.38 -0.55
C PHE A 38 5.97 2.14 -1.84
N ARG A 39 7.10 2.86 -1.84
CA ARG A 39 7.54 3.59 -3.03
C ARG A 39 7.88 2.65 -4.17
N GLY A 40 8.55 1.54 -3.88
CA GLY A 40 8.99 0.59 -4.89
C GLY A 40 9.83 1.27 -5.96
N ALA A 41 9.47 1.06 -7.23
CA ALA A 41 10.20 1.60 -8.37
C ALA A 41 9.87 3.05 -8.69
N SER A 42 8.92 3.68 -8.00
CA SER A 42 8.62 5.09 -8.22
C SER A 42 9.79 5.97 -7.82
N ARG A 43 10.01 7.03 -8.58
CA ARG A 43 11.08 8.00 -8.30
C ARG A 43 10.58 9.20 -7.50
N SER A 44 9.35 9.14 -7.02
CA SER A 44 8.76 10.28 -6.34
C SER A 44 9.34 10.48 -4.95
N GLY A 45 9.71 11.71 -4.63
CA GLY A 45 10.01 12.10 -3.26
C GLY A 45 8.74 12.39 -2.46
N LEU A 46 7.61 12.53 -3.14
CA LEU A 46 6.31 12.74 -2.53
C LEU A 46 5.45 11.50 -2.75
N LEU A 47 4.95 10.95 -1.66
CA LEU A 47 4.07 9.79 -1.69
C LEU A 47 2.71 10.17 -1.13
N TRP A 48 1.69 9.46 -1.53
CA TRP A 48 0.35 9.67 -0.99
C TRP A 48 -0.40 8.37 -0.83
N THR A 49 -1.25 8.33 0.17
CA THR A 49 -2.07 7.17 0.47
C THR A 49 -3.27 7.61 1.31
N ASP A 50 -4.00 6.64 1.81
CA ASP A 50 -5.14 6.82 2.68
C ASP A 50 -4.92 5.97 3.94
N ARG A 51 -5.28 6.51 5.08
CA ARG A 51 -5.14 5.80 6.37
C ARG A 51 -5.74 4.40 6.32
N ARG A 52 -6.85 4.24 5.62
CA ARG A 52 -7.53 2.95 5.53
C ARG A 52 -6.72 1.91 4.75
N ALA A 53 -5.91 2.33 3.78
CA ALA A 53 -5.03 1.42 3.06
C ALA A 53 -3.98 0.83 4.00
N MET A 54 -3.42 1.67 4.85
CA MET A 54 -2.43 1.24 5.82
C MET A 54 -3.02 0.29 6.85
N GLU A 55 -4.23 0.56 7.31
CA GLU A 55 -4.91 -0.33 8.23
C GLU A 55 -5.28 -1.67 7.58
N ALA A 56 -5.69 -1.65 6.34
CA ALA A 56 -5.93 -2.87 5.60
C ALA A 56 -4.67 -3.71 5.46
N TRP A 57 -3.54 -3.07 5.14
CA TRP A 57 -2.26 -3.76 5.11
C TRP A 57 -1.95 -4.42 6.45
N ASN A 58 -2.11 -3.67 7.55
CA ASN A 58 -1.83 -4.19 8.89
C ASN A 58 -2.64 -5.46 9.17
N SER A 59 -3.91 -5.45 8.82
CA SER A 59 -4.81 -6.59 9.03
C SER A 59 -4.37 -7.81 8.22
N PHE A 60 -4.06 -7.61 6.96
CA PHE A 60 -3.61 -8.69 6.10
C PHE A 60 -2.29 -9.27 6.55
N ARG A 61 -1.36 -8.40 6.89
CA ARG A 61 -0.04 -8.83 7.37
C ARG A 61 -0.17 -9.64 8.65
N TYR A 62 -1.04 -9.20 9.54
CA TYR A 62 -1.28 -9.90 10.80
C TYR A 62 -1.90 -11.28 10.55
N ILE A 63 -2.94 -11.36 9.73
CA ILE A 63 -3.61 -12.61 9.44
C ILE A 63 -2.68 -13.59 8.74
N TYR A 64 -1.88 -13.10 7.80
CA TYR A 64 -0.95 -13.94 7.09
C TYR A 64 0.16 -14.46 7.99
N GLY A 65 0.62 -13.65 8.94
CA GLY A 65 1.60 -14.06 9.95
C GLY A 65 3.03 -14.21 9.47
N ARG A 66 3.33 -13.82 8.23
CA ARG A 66 4.67 -13.92 7.63
C ARG A 66 5.00 -12.66 6.86
N PRO A 67 6.29 -12.41 6.58
CA PRO A 67 6.65 -11.30 5.71
C PRO A 67 5.99 -11.40 4.35
N ILE A 68 5.55 -10.25 3.85
CA ILE A 68 4.92 -10.13 2.54
C ILE A 68 5.82 -9.24 1.69
N TYR A 69 6.18 -9.71 0.50
CA TYR A 69 7.02 -8.95 -0.43
C TYR A 69 6.14 -8.14 -1.38
N VAL A 70 6.28 -6.83 -1.32
CA VAL A 70 5.51 -5.91 -2.16
C VAL A 70 6.22 -5.74 -3.49
N GLY A 71 5.52 -6.04 -4.58
CA GLY A 71 6.02 -5.76 -5.93
C GLY A 71 5.71 -4.34 -6.36
N PHE A 72 4.45 -3.96 -6.23
CA PHE A 72 4.00 -2.61 -6.51
C PHE A 72 3.02 -2.16 -5.45
N ALA A 73 3.17 -0.92 -5.00
CA ALA A 73 2.18 -0.26 -4.17
C ALA A 73 1.87 1.11 -4.75
N PHE A 74 2.78 2.05 -4.60
CA PHE A 74 2.60 3.42 -5.07
C PHE A 74 3.19 3.61 -6.46
N ARG A 75 2.49 4.39 -7.30
CA ARG A 75 2.96 4.79 -8.60
C ARG A 75 2.34 6.13 -8.98
N ARG A 76 3.10 7.01 -9.61
CA ARG A 76 2.52 8.23 -10.19
C ARG A 76 1.91 7.90 -11.54
N PRO A 77 0.82 8.56 -11.94
CA PRO A 77 0.15 8.23 -13.22
C PRO A 77 1.08 8.29 -14.44
N TRP A 78 1.97 9.26 -14.47
CA TRP A 78 2.90 9.42 -15.59
C TRP A 78 4.07 8.44 -15.58
N GLU A 79 4.24 7.68 -14.52
CA GLU A 79 5.25 6.62 -14.48
C GLU A 79 4.75 5.35 -15.18
N GLY A 80 3.45 5.25 -15.37
CA GLY A 80 2.85 4.16 -16.12
C GLY A 80 2.93 2.80 -15.44
N GLY A 81 2.76 1.76 -16.20
CA GLY A 81 2.81 0.39 -15.72
C GLY A 81 1.48 -0.18 -15.24
N HIS A 82 0.44 0.65 -15.18
CA HIS A 82 -0.89 0.27 -14.74
C HIS A 82 -1.94 0.93 -15.63
N SER A 83 -3.18 0.48 -15.52
CA SER A 83 -4.29 1.13 -16.24
C SER A 83 -4.51 2.54 -15.70
N ASN A 84 -5.14 3.39 -16.50
CA ASN A 84 -5.38 4.80 -16.13
C ASN A 84 -6.18 4.98 -14.84
N LEU A 85 -6.97 3.98 -14.47
CA LEU A 85 -7.81 4.03 -13.28
C LEU A 85 -7.26 3.15 -12.15
N SER A 86 -5.99 2.79 -12.23
CA SER A 86 -5.39 1.92 -11.24
C SER A 86 -5.36 2.57 -9.85
N GLN A 87 -5.70 1.79 -8.84
CA GLN A 87 -5.64 2.21 -7.45
C GLN A 87 -4.21 2.45 -6.97
N HIS A 88 -3.20 1.93 -7.68
CA HIS A 88 -1.80 2.23 -7.38
C HIS A 88 -1.50 3.72 -7.49
N TYR A 89 -2.15 4.41 -8.40
CA TYR A 89 -1.95 5.85 -8.58
C TYR A 89 -2.52 6.68 -7.44
N ALA A 90 -3.42 6.11 -6.67
CA ALA A 90 -3.95 6.73 -5.46
C ALA A 90 -3.24 6.26 -4.19
N GLY A 91 -2.30 5.32 -4.32
CA GLY A 91 -1.64 4.72 -3.16
C GLY A 91 -2.53 3.77 -2.38
N LEU A 92 -3.50 3.14 -3.06
CA LEU A 92 -4.53 2.34 -2.41
C LEU A 92 -4.48 0.86 -2.78
N ALA A 93 -3.46 0.42 -3.49
CA ALA A 93 -3.36 -0.97 -3.92
C ALA A 93 -1.97 -1.51 -3.66
N PHE A 94 -1.91 -2.82 -3.41
CA PHE A 94 -0.66 -3.53 -3.22
C PHE A 94 -0.67 -4.77 -4.09
N ASP A 95 0.33 -4.88 -4.97
CA ASP A 95 0.63 -6.11 -5.66
C ASP A 95 1.77 -6.79 -4.91
N VAL A 96 1.56 -7.98 -4.44
CA VAL A 96 2.57 -8.68 -3.67
C VAL A 96 3.01 -9.94 -4.39
N ARG A 97 4.26 -10.31 -4.18
CA ARG A 97 4.78 -11.54 -4.79
C ARG A 97 4.22 -12.74 -4.07
N SER A 98 3.71 -13.65 -4.84
CA SER A 98 3.16 -14.85 -4.29
C SER A 98 4.18 -15.97 -4.27
N LYS A 99 5.05 -15.93 -3.32
CA LYS A 99 5.61 -17.18 -2.82
C LYS A 99 4.68 -17.80 -1.81
N LEU A 100 3.53 -17.19 -1.66
CA LEU A 100 2.55 -17.56 -0.68
C LEU A 100 1.69 -18.65 -1.27
N ARG A 101 1.47 -19.68 -0.52
CA ARG A 101 0.61 -20.77 -0.96
C ARG A 101 -0.83 -20.48 -0.59
N TRP A 102 -1.28 -19.34 -1.03
CA TRP A 102 -2.65 -18.93 -0.83
C TRP A 102 -3.46 -19.23 -2.07
N SER A 103 -4.71 -19.58 -1.89
CA SER A 103 -5.61 -19.58 -3.02
C SER A 103 -5.80 -18.12 -3.45
N ARG A 104 -6.01 -17.90 -4.74
CA ARG A 104 -6.18 -16.55 -5.27
C ARG A 104 -7.26 -15.76 -4.58
N LYS A 105 -8.36 -16.39 -4.28
CA LYS A 105 -9.47 -15.72 -3.63
C LYS A 105 -9.13 -15.22 -2.24
N ASN A 106 -8.15 -15.83 -1.60
CA ASN A 106 -7.69 -15.42 -0.28
C ASN A 106 -6.59 -14.38 -0.34
N CYS A 107 -6.06 -14.13 -1.52
CA CYS A 107 -4.98 -13.17 -1.72
C CYS A 107 -5.48 -11.84 -2.23
N TYR A 108 -6.74 -11.59 -2.05
CA TYR A 108 -7.38 -10.43 -2.64
C TYR A 108 -8.14 -9.64 -1.60
N ALA A 109 -7.92 -8.36 -1.60
CA ALA A 109 -8.74 -7.43 -0.84
C ALA A 109 -8.87 -6.15 -1.65
N LYS A 110 -9.94 -5.48 -1.50
CA LYS A 110 -10.28 -4.35 -2.33
C LYS A 110 -10.72 -3.18 -1.49
N PHE A 111 -10.26 -2.01 -1.83
CA PHE A 111 -10.78 -0.79 -1.27
C PHE A 111 -11.83 -0.20 -2.21
N SER A 112 -12.92 0.23 -1.63
CA SER A 112 -13.96 0.98 -2.32
C SER A 112 -14.56 1.98 -1.34
N ASP A 113 -15.61 2.68 -1.70
CA ASP A 113 -16.28 3.62 -0.81
C ASP A 113 -16.81 2.96 0.47
N LYS A 114 -17.07 1.68 0.42
CA LYS A 114 -17.67 0.96 1.53
C LYS A 114 -16.73 -0.01 2.21
N TYR A 115 -15.73 -0.53 1.51
CA TYR A 115 -14.84 -1.54 2.03
C TYR A 115 -13.52 -1.52 1.27
N TRP A 116 -12.53 -2.14 1.86
CA TRP A 116 -11.20 -2.23 1.29
C TRP A 116 -10.99 -3.57 0.62
N TYR A 117 -10.30 -3.53 -0.48
CA TYR A 117 -9.73 -4.70 -1.09
C TYR A 117 -8.24 -4.48 -1.22
N MET A 118 -7.50 -5.53 -1.01
CA MET A 118 -6.07 -5.51 -1.18
C MET A 118 -5.69 -6.77 -1.94
N GLU A 119 -5.02 -6.62 -3.04
CA GLU A 119 -4.53 -7.75 -3.79
C GLU A 119 -3.18 -8.13 -3.23
N LEU A 120 -3.15 -9.17 -2.40
CA LEU A 120 -1.96 -9.57 -1.67
C LEU A 120 -1.02 -10.47 -2.46
N CYS A 121 -1.55 -11.23 -3.37
CA CYS A 121 -0.71 -12.03 -4.25
C CYS A 121 -1.40 -12.24 -5.58
N ARG A 122 -0.58 -12.26 -6.59
CA ARG A 122 -1.02 -12.59 -7.94
C ARG A 122 -0.45 -13.92 -8.29
N THR A 123 -1.24 -14.93 -8.09
CA THR A 123 -0.86 -16.25 -8.57
C THR A 123 -1.31 -16.37 -10.01
N LYS A 124 -0.39 -16.45 -10.84
CA LYS A 124 -0.65 -16.69 -12.26
C LYS A 124 -0.20 -18.06 -12.62
#